data_471ab1844823f6844b0061332df1a299
#
_entry.id   471ab1844823f6844b0061332df1a299
#
_cell.length_a   1.000
_cell.length_b   1.000
_cell.length_c   1.000
_cell.angle_alpha   90.00
_cell.angle_beta   90.00
_cell.angle_gamma   90.00
#
_symmetry.space_group_name_H-M   'P 1'
#
loop_
_entity.id
_entity.type
_entity.pdbx_description
1 polymer ?
#
loop_
_entity_poly.entity_id
_entity_poly.type
_entity_poly.pdbx_seq_one_letter_code
_entity_poly.pdbx_strand_id
1 'polypeptide(L)'
;MFKDVIGEWPMHERFILTSCDDNYFDQYFPRFYNTYKENWHLPIHVHIIDPSDNSISRLQELYLSYTYCTTDPAVLKWPYSYVTYCQAQRFILLGHNLSAKQSVIVADVDSYALREPTEIQKQTLESDMAFTVYNRRLMATFCNFHHGQRVLAKEAAIKMQQLIEDTNTIGVDQLVIKQTFGSLPYNNLTHNEWIRHLDVKTEEDVNEHNKCLIYHEKGTRGKIK
;
A
#
# COMPACT_ATOMS: atom_id res chain seq x y z
N MET A 1 2.80 -19.70 5.31
CA MET A 1 2.96 -18.27 5.60
C MET A 1 1.63 -17.53 5.75
N PHE A 2 0.56 -17.88 5.06
CA PHE A 2 -0.77 -17.28 5.24
C PHE A 2 -1.73 -18.23 5.94
N LYS A 3 -1.33 -18.79 7.07
CA LYS A 3 -2.19 -19.80 7.72
C LYS A 3 -3.41 -19.19 8.39
N ASP A 4 -3.40 -17.92 8.75
CA ASP A 4 -4.45 -17.37 9.61
C ASP A 4 -4.75 -15.89 9.32
N VAL A 5 -5.11 -15.57 8.06
CA VAL A 5 -5.73 -14.27 7.78
C VAL A 5 -7.18 -14.36 8.23
N ILE A 6 -7.52 -13.53 9.21
CA ILE A 6 -8.87 -13.42 9.78
C ILE A 6 -9.54 -12.20 9.20
N GLY A 7 -10.85 -12.28 8.95
CA GLY A 7 -11.65 -11.24 8.33
C GLY A 7 -11.99 -11.54 6.88
N GLU A 8 -12.68 -10.63 6.22
CA GLU A 8 -13.20 -10.84 4.88
C GLU A 8 -12.62 -9.84 3.88
N TRP A 9 -12.20 -10.34 2.72
CA TRP A 9 -11.80 -9.51 1.60
C TRP A 9 -13.00 -8.71 1.06
N PRO A 10 -12.84 -7.42 0.72
CA PRO A 10 -13.96 -6.58 0.31
C PRO A 10 -14.59 -7.06 -0.99
N MET A 11 -15.92 -6.96 -1.05
CA MET A 11 -16.68 -7.28 -2.26
C MET A 11 -16.78 -6.13 -3.26
N HIS A 12 -16.29 -4.94 -2.91
CA HIS A 12 -16.31 -3.77 -3.77
C HIS A 12 -15.49 -3.99 -5.04
N GLU A 13 -15.99 -3.52 -6.17
CA GLU A 13 -15.28 -3.58 -7.45
C GLU A 13 -14.04 -2.67 -7.44
N ARG A 14 -14.08 -1.60 -6.65
CA ARG A 14 -12.98 -0.67 -6.49
C ARG A 14 -12.82 -0.22 -5.04
N PHE A 15 -11.60 -0.25 -4.55
CA PHE A 15 -11.28 0.15 -3.18
C PHE A 15 -9.78 0.48 -3.02
N ILE A 16 -9.44 1.07 -1.89
CA ILE A 16 -8.07 1.35 -1.48
C ILE A 16 -7.65 0.26 -0.49
N LEU A 17 -6.52 -0.38 -0.75
CA LEU A 17 -5.88 -1.36 0.13
C LEU A 17 -4.67 -0.73 0.80
N THR A 18 -4.62 -0.80 2.12
CA THR A 18 -3.42 -0.51 2.90
C THR A 18 -3.09 -1.65 3.86
N SER A 19 -1.83 -1.79 4.25
CA SER A 19 -1.44 -2.69 5.33
C SER A 19 -0.36 -2.07 6.22
N CYS A 20 -0.41 -2.39 7.51
CA CYS A 20 0.55 -1.91 8.50
C CYS A 20 0.57 -2.82 9.72
N ASP A 21 1.59 -2.67 10.57
CA ASP A 21 1.56 -3.18 11.93
C ASP A 21 0.73 -2.28 12.86
N ASP A 22 0.52 -2.74 14.08
CA ASP A 22 -0.28 -2.05 15.08
C ASP A 22 0.25 -0.64 15.43
N ASN A 23 1.58 -0.47 15.51
CA ASN A 23 2.20 0.83 15.79
C ASN A 23 1.95 1.84 14.66
N TYR A 24 2.10 1.40 13.40
CA TYR A 24 1.83 2.25 12.24
C TYR A 24 0.33 2.53 12.09
N PHE A 25 -0.52 1.60 12.48
CA PHE A 25 -1.95 1.82 12.54
C PHE A 25 -2.30 2.97 13.49
N ASP A 26 -1.79 2.94 14.70
CA ASP A 26 -2.05 4.00 15.68
C ASP A 26 -1.50 5.36 15.24
N GLN A 27 -0.32 5.37 14.65
CA GLN A 27 0.36 6.61 14.29
C GLN A 27 -0.19 7.27 13.01
N TYR A 28 -0.49 6.50 11.96
CA TYR A 28 -0.75 7.04 10.63
C TYR A 28 -2.16 6.81 10.13
N PHE A 29 -2.81 5.71 10.53
CA PHE A 29 -4.10 5.34 9.97
C PHE A 29 -5.21 6.39 10.20
N PRO A 30 -5.34 7.08 11.32
CA PRO A 30 -6.39 8.09 11.49
C PRO A 30 -6.32 9.20 10.43
N ARG A 31 -5.12 9.67 10.12
CA ARG A 31 -4.92 10.69 9.09
C ARG A 31 -5.12 10.13 7.69
N PHE A 32 -4.58 8.94 7.42
CA PHE A 32 -4.84 8.21 6.16
C PHE A 32 -6.34 8.09 5.91
N TYR A 33 -7.08 7.53 6.85
CA TYR A 33 -8.51 7.30 6.73
C TYR A 33 -9.28 8.59 6.45
N ASN A 34 -9.06 9.62 7.26
CA ASN A 34 -9.78 10.89 7.14
C ASN A 34 -9.53 11.53 5.79
N THR A 35 -8.28 11.65 5.36
CA THR A 35 -7.92 12.33 4.11
C THR A 35 -8.42 11.59 2.86
N TYR A 36 -8.33 10.26 2.84
CA TYR A 36 -8.86 9.47 1.73
C TYR A 36 -10.40 9.47 1.70
N LYS A 37 -11.04 9.38 2.85
CA LYS A 37 -12.50 9.47 2.95
C LYS A 37 -13.04 10.82 2.46
N GLU A 38 -12.39 11.92 2.86
CA GLU A 38 -12.77 13.27 2.48
C GLU A 38 -12.57 13.57 0.99
N ASN A 39 -11.49 13.06 0.41
CA ASN A 39 -11.07 13.45 -0.93
C ASN A 39 -11.39 12.41 -2.03
N TRP A 40 -11.45 11.12 -1.69
CA TRP A 40 -11.54 10.07 -2.72
C TRP A 40 -12.85 9.30 -2.74
N HIS A 41 -13.58 9.27 -1.64
CA HIS A 41 -14.87 8.60 -1.50
C HIS A 41 -14.88 7.11 -1.91
N LEU A 42 -13.72 6.45 -1.89
CA LEU A 42 -13.58 5.04 -2.16
C LEU A 42 -13.64 4.23 -0.87
N PRO A 43 -14.21 3.03 -0.89
CA PRO A 43 -14.07 2.09 0.22
C PRO A 43 -12.59 1.85 0.56
N ILE A 44 -12.30 1.71 1.84
CA ILE A 44 -10.95 1.41 2.34
C ILE A 44 -10.96 0.02 2.95
N HIS A 45 -9.99 -0.81 2.56
CA HIS A 45 -9.69 -2.08 3.20
C HIS A 45 -8.34 -2.01 3.90
N VAL A 46 -8.31 -2.39 5.16
CA VAL A 46 -7.11 -2.34 5.99
C VAL A 46 -6.68 -3.75 6.37
N HIS A 47 -5.41 -4.07 6.18
CA HIS A 47 -4.83 -5.27 6.74
C HIS A 47 -3.88 -4.90 7.89
N ILE A 48 -4.13 -5.44 9.08
CA ILE A 48 -3.27 -5.20 10.24
C ILE A 48 -2.50 -6.46 10.59
N ILE A 49 -1.20 -6.28 10.82
CA ILE A 49 -0.28 -7.31 11.24
C ILE A 49 -0.07 -7.16 12.74
N ASP A 50 -0.27 -8.25 13.49
CA ASP A 50 -0.17 -8.31 14.94
C ASP A 50 -1.01 -7.22 15.64
N PRO A 51 -2.33 -7.11 15.33
CA PRO A 51 -3.17 -6.07 15.89
C PRO A 51 -3.40 -6.24 17.40
N SER A 52 -3.52 -5.13 18.11
CA SER A 52 -4.10 -5.10 19.43
C SER A 52 -5.64 -5.18 19.38
N ASP A 53 -6.26 -5.56 20.48
CA ASP A 53 -7.73 -5.54 20.61
C ASP A 53 -8.30 -4.13 20.39
N ASN A 54 -7.54 -3.09 20.78
CA ASN A 54 -7.92 -1.70 20.57
C ASN A 54 -7.99 -1.35 19.07
N SER A 55 -7.01 -1.76 18.30
CA SER A 55 -7.01 -1.51 16.84
C SER A 55 -8.15 -2.21 16.13
N ILE A 56 -8.46 -3.45 16.52
CA ILE A 56 -9.62 -4.17 15.99
C ILE A 56 -10.92 -3.47 16.35
N SER A 57 -11.09 -3.06 17.62
CA SER A 57 -12.29 -2.34 18.07
C SER A 57 -12.51 -1.04 17.27
N ARG A 58 -11.43 -0.28 17.02
CA ARG A 58 -11.50 0.95 16.22
C ARG A 58 -11.94 0.70 14.78
N LEU A 59 -11.47 -0.38 14.14
CA LEU A 59 -11.91 -0.73 12.79
C LEU A 59 -13.39 -1.11 12.74
N GLN A 60 -13.88 -1.82 13.77
CA GLN A 60 -15.28 -2.16 13.92
C GLN A 60 -16.16 -0.92 14.12
N GLU A 61 -15.73 0.01 14.97
CA GLU A 61 -16.43 1.29 15.21
C GLU A 61 -16.53 2.15 13.94
N LEU A 62 -15.52 2.10 13.07
CA LEU A 62 -15.50 2.81 11.81
C LEU A 62 -16.28 2.07 10.69
N TYR A 63 -16.81 0.87 10.97
CA TYR A 63 -17.49 0.01 9.99
C TYR A 63 -16.65 -0.26 8.74
N LEU A 64 -15.34 -0.41 8.92
CA LEU A 64 -14.42 -0.65 7.81
C LEU A 64 -14.32 -2.13 7.46
N SER A 65 -14.08 -2.40 6.18
CA SER A 65 -13.60 -3.70 5.74
C SER A 65 -12.16 -3.89 6.23
N TYR A 66 -11.88 -4.98 6.90
CA TYR A 66 -10.54 -5.27 7.38
C TYR A 66 -10.23 -6.76 7.39
N THR A 67 -8.94 -7.04 7.32
CA THR A 67 -8.36 -8.35 7.62
C THR A 67 -7.18 -8.17 8.56
N TYR A 68 -6.79 -9.21 9.27
CA TYR A 68 -5.59 -9.20 10.09
C TYR A 68 -4.92 -10.56 10.14
N CYS A 69 -3.65 -10.58 10.51
CA CYS A 69 -2.91 -11.82 10.78
C CYS A 69 -1.96 -11.63 11.96
N THR A 70 -1.57 -12.75 12.54
CA THR A 70 -0.46 -12.81 13.49
C THR A 70 0.80 -13.21 12.77
N THR A 71 1.93 -12.59 13.12
CA THR A 71 3.21 -12.87 12.49
C THR A 71 3.65 -14.30 12.80
N ASP A 72 3.94 -15.06 11.76
CA ASP A 72 4.57 -16.37 11.93
C ASP A 72 6.02 -16.19 12.39
N PRO A 73 6.41 -16.72 13.57
CA PRO A 73 7.79 -16.64 14.05
C PRO A 73 8.83 -17.16 13.04
N ALA A 74 8.43 -18.06 12.13
CA ALA A 74 9.30 -18.56 11.07
C ALA A 74 9.75 -17.47 10.08
N VAL A 75 9.01 -16.36 9.97
CA VAL A 75 9.35 -15.21 9.10
C VAL A 75 10.37 -14.30 9.75
N LEU A 76 10.57 -14.41 11.07
CA LEU A 76 11.45 -13.53 11.85
C LEU A 76 12.90 -14.02 11.92
N LYS A 77 13.34 -14.80 10.97
CA LYS A 77 14.70 -15.39 10.94
C LYS A 77 15.83 -14.35 10.88
N TRP A 78 15.55 -13.17 10.33
CA TRP A 78 16.54 -12.13 10.05
C TRP A 78 16.17 -10.81 10.69
N PRO A 79 17.12 -9.92 11.00
CA PRO A 79 16.85 -8.62 11.63
C PRO A 79 15.81 -7.74 10.93
N TYR A 80 15.71 -7.84 9.61
CA TYR A 80 14.77 -7.04 8.81
C TYR A 80 13.53 -7.82 8.34
N SER A 81 13.38 -9.09 8.72
CA SER A 81 12.26 -9.93 8.25
C SER A 81 10.90 -9.33 8.58
N TYR A 82 10.71 -8.82 9.79
CA TYR A 82 9.45 -8.21 10.19
C TYR A 82 9.09 -6.97 9.35
N VAL A 83 10.04 -6.06 9.17
CA VAL A 83 9.81 -4.85 8.37
C VAL A 83 9.47 -5.19 6.92
N THR A 84 10.24 -6.11 6.34
CA THR A 84 10.01 -6.58 4.96
C THR A 84 8.68 -7.30 4.83
N TYR A 85 8.32 -8.11 5.82
CA TYR A 85 7.03 -8.77 5.91
C TYR A 85 5.88 -7.74 5.91
N CYS A 86 5.93 -6.73 6.78
CA CYS A 86 4.93 -5.67 6.83
C CYS A 86 4.80 -4.91 5.51
N GLN A 87 5.92 -4.60 4.85
CA GLN A 87 5.92 -3.89 3.57
C GLN A 87 5.29 -4.71 2.44
N ALA A 88 5.52 -6.02 2.41
CA ALA A 88 5.05 -6.89 1.34
C ALA A 88 3.58 -7.32 1.48
N GLN A 89 3.02 -7.31 2.69
CA GLN A 89 1.71 -7.91 3.00
C GLN A 89 0.58 -7.41 2.09
N ARG A 90 0.48 -6.11 1.82
CA ARG A 90 -0.56 -5.58 0.93
C ARG A 90 -0.53 -6.19 -0.47
N PHE A 91 0.67 -6.45 -1.00
CA PHE A 91 0.83 -7.07 -2.33
C PHE A 91 0.59 -8.57 -2.30
N ILE A 92 0.97 -9.22 -1.22
CA ILE A 92 0.73 -10.65 -1.03
C ILE A 92 -0.79 -10.90 -0.90
N LEU A 93 -1.48 -10.11 -0.08
CA LEU A 93 -2.95 -10.18 0.03
C LEU A 93 -3.64 -9.88 -1.30
N LEU A 94 -3.21 -8.80 -1.98
CA LEU A 94 -3.72 -8.46 -3.30
C LEU A 94 -3.59 -9.65 -4.26
N GLY A 95 -2.40 -10.24 -4.35
CA GLY A 95 -2.13 -11.32 -5.29
C GLY A 95 -2.95 -12.59 -5.04
N HIS A 96 -3.28 -12.87 -3.77
CA HIS A 96 -4.11 -14.02 -3.42
C HIS A 96 -5.62 -13.76 -3.56
N ASN A 97 -6.06 -12.51 -3.47
CA ASN A 97 -7.48 -12.18 -3.37
C ASN A 97 -8.05 -11.35 -4.53
N LEU A 98 -7.22 -10.77 -5.40
CA LEU A 98 -7.69 -9.94 -6.51
C LEU A 98 -8.61 -10.74 -7.43
N SER A 99 -9.88 -10.34 -7.49
CA SER A 99 -10.89 -11.00 -8.32
C SER A 99 -10.92 -10.48 -9.75
N ALA A 100 -11.66 -11.19 -10.62
CA ALA A 100 -11.80 -10.84 -12.04
C ALA A 100 -12.60 -9.54 -12.30
N LYS A 101 -13.13 -8.91 -11.25
CA LYS A 101 -13.93 -7.67 -11.39
C LYS A 101 -13.35 -6.50 -10.60
N GLN A 102 -12.25 -6.73 -9.87
CA GLN A 102 -11.71 -5.72 -8.97
C GLN A 102 -10.60 -4.88 -9.59
N SER A 103 -10.59 -3.61 -9.23
CA SER A 103 -9.49 -2.68 -9.37
C SER A 103 -9.10 -2.16 -7.99
N VAL A 104 -7.84 -2.29 -7.64
CA VAL A 104 -7.37 -2.01 -6.27
C VAL A 104 -6.24 -0.99 -6.30
N ILE A 105 -6.44 0.10 -5.58
CA ILE A 105 -5.40 1.08 -5.31
C ILE A 105 -4.66 0.62 -4.06
N VAL A 106 -3.39 0.30 -4.19
CA VAL A 106 -2.52 -0.05 -3.06
C VAL A 106 -1.77 1.20 -2.62
N ALA A 107 -1.93 1.58 -1.36
CA ALA A 107 -1.31 2.77 -0.80
C ALA A 107 -0.63 2.46 0.54
N ASP A 108 0.52 3.10 0.81
CA ASP A 108 1.15 3.06 2.13
C ASP A 108 0.28 3.79 3.15
N VAL A 109 0.19 3.29 4.37
CA VAL A 109 -0.63 3.89 5.45
C VAL A 109 -0.13 5.27 5.87
N ASP A 110 1.14 5.60 5.63
CA ASP A 110 1.75 6.91 5.84
C ASP A 110 1.66 7.82 4.61
N SER A 111 0.72 7.53 3.69
CA SER A 111 0.33 8.41 2.58
C SER A 111 -1.00 9.11 2.89
N TYR A 112 -1.17 10.32 2.38
CA TYR A 112 -2.36 11.14 2.63
C TYR A 112 -2.89 11.71 1.32
N ALA A 113 -4.21 11.63 1.12
CA ALA A 113 -4.86 12.28 0.00
C ALA A 113 -5.00 13.79 0.29
N LEU A 114 -4.40 14.62 -0.54
CA LEU A 114 -4.40 16.07 -0.34
C LEU A 114 -5.58 16.79 -1.01
N ARG A 115 -6.14 16.16 -2.02
CA ARG A 115 -7.28 16.67 -2.78
C ARG A 115 -7.99 15.56 -3.53
N GLU A 116 -9.14 15.89 -4.09
CA GLU A 116 -9.85 15.01 -5.00
C GLU A 116 -9.05 14.82 -6.32
N PRO A 117 -9.00 13.60 -6.86
CA PRO A 117 -8.42 13.35 -8.18
C PRO A 117 -9.24 14.03 -9.27
N THR A 118 -8.56 14.66 -10.24
CA THR A 118 -9.19 15.19 -11.45
C THR A 118 -9.79 14.06 -12.29
N GLU A 119 -10.70 14.38 -13.21
CA GLU A 119 -11.30 13.37 -14.10
C GLU A 119 -10.25 12.58 -14.91
N ILE A 120 -9.19 13.25 -15.37
CA ILE A 120 -8.08 12.59 -16.07
C ILE A 120 -7.36 11.61 -15.13
N GLN A 121 -7.14 12.01 -13.87
CA GLN A 121 -6.52 11.15 -12.87
C GLN A 121 -7.42 9.96 -12.51
N LYS A 122 -8.73 10.17 -12.38
CA LYS A 122 -9.71 9.08 -12.18
C LYS A 122 -9.66 8.08 -13.34
N GLN A 123 -9.71 8.56 -14.58
CA GLN A 123 -9.61 7.72 -15.78
C GLN A 123 -8.29 6.93 -15.82
N THR A 124 -7.17 7.56 -15.47
CA THR A 124 -5.86 6.88 -15.39
C THR A 124 -5.86 5.73 -14.38
N LEU A 125 -6.52 5.93 -13.23
CA LEU A 125 -6.66 4.89 -12.22
C LEU A 125 -7.71 3.84 -12.57
N GLU A 126 -8.61 4.11 -13.50
CA GLU A 126 -9.67 3.17 -13.92
C GLU A 126 -9.27 2.28 -15.08
N SER A 127 -8.44 2.79 -15.98
CA SER A 127 -8.19 2.13 -17.26
C SER A 127 -7.17 1.01 -17.16
N ASP A 128 -6.10 1.17 -16.38
CA ASP A 128 -4.95 0.28 -16.45
C ASP A 128 -4.14 0.23 -15.14
N MET A 129 -3.14 -0.64 -15.18
CA MET A 129 -2.10 -0.69 -14.18
C MET A 129 -1.33 0.63 -14.12
N ALA A 130 -1.16 1.18 -12.94
CA ALA A 130 -0.44 2.43 -12.74
C ALA A 130 0.54 2.34 -11.57
N PHE A 131 1.72 2.94 -11.73
CA PHE A 131 2.75 2.98 -10.70
C PHE A 131 3.33 4.37 -10.54
N THR A 132 3.65 4.72 -9.29
CA THR A 132 4.54 5.84 -9.02
C THR A 132 5.96 5.47 -9.47
N VAL A 133 6.62 6.36 -10.20
CA VAL A 133 8.01 6.16 -10.66
C VAL A 133 8.89 7.26 -10.09
N TYR A 134 9.95 6.88 -9.39
CA TYR A 134 10.95 7.81 -8.88
C TYR A 134 12.36 7.35 -9.26
N ASN A 135 13.15 8.23 -9.85
CA ASN A 135 14.50 7.91 -10.34
C ASN A 135 14.54 6.63 -11.19
N ARG A 136 13.59 6.47 -12.13
CA ARG A 136 13.41 5.30 -13.00
C ARG A 136 13.15 3.99 -12.25
N ARG A 137 12.65 4.06 -11.02
CA ARG A 137 12.26 2.89 -10.23
C ARG A 137 10.75 2.92 -10.00
N LEU A 138 10.11 1.77 -10.17
CA LEU A 138 8.73 1.59 -9.73
C LEU A 138 8.70 1.65 -8.21
N MET A 139 7.80 2.47 -7.68
CA MET A 139 7.61 2.63 -6.24
C MET A 139 6.39 1.84 -5.80
N ALA A 140 6.56 1.05 -4.75
CA ALA A 140 5.48 0.28 -4.13
C ALA A 140 4.54 1.14 -3.25
N THR A 141 4.83 2.41 -3.08
CA THR A 141 4.15 3.32 -2.16
C THR A 141 2.71 3.62 -2.55
N PHE A 142 2.47 3.75 -3.85
CA PHE A 142 1.16 4.00 -4.42
C PHE A 142 1.09 3.38 -5.82
N CYS A 143 0.19 2.43 -5.98
CA CYS A 143 0.03 1.67 -7.22
C CYS A 143 -1.45 1.38 -7.47
N ASN A 144 -1.85 1.23 -8.72
CA ASN A 144 -3.15 0.72 -9.09
C ASN A 144 -3.02 -0.60 -9.85
N PHE A 145 -3.79 -1.59 -9.44
CA PHE A 145 -3.90 -2.90 -10.09
C PHE A 145 -5.31 -3.14 -10.57
N HIS A 146 -5.42 -3.52 -11.82
CA HIS A 146 -6.67 -3.89 -12.45
C HIS A 146 -6.79 -5.43 -12.54
N HIS A 147 -7.99 -5.95 -12.67
CA HIS A 147 -8.25 -7.40 -12.76
C HIS A 147 -7.41 -8.13 -13.83
N GLY A 148 -7.02 -7.45 -14.90
CA GLY A 148 -6.13 -8.01 -15.94
C GLY A 148 -4.76 -8.45 -15.43
N GLN A 149 -4.28 -7.86 -14.33
CA GLN A 149 -3.00 -8.21 -13.69
C GLN A 149 -3.11 -9.32 -12.66
N ARG A 150 -4.26 -9.95 -12.47
CA ARG A 150 -4.50 -10.94 -11.42
C ARG A 150 -3.47 -12.08 -11.39
N VAL A 151 -3.12 -12.63 -12.55
CA VAL A 151 -2.12 -13.73 -12.64
C VAL A 151 -0.76 -13.24 -12.20
N LEU A 152 -0.31 -12.11 -12.70
CA LEU A 152 0.99 -11.52 -12.36
C LEU A 152 1.05 -11.06 -10.90
N ALA A 153 -0.05 -10.52 -10.36
CA ALA A 153 -0.14 -10.16 -8.96
C ALA A 153 0.02 -11.40 -8.06
N LYS A 154 -0.56 -12.54 -8.45
CA LYS A 154 -0.39 -13.82 -7.75
C LYS A 154 1.04 -14.33 -7.81
N GLU A 155 1.67 -14.27 -8.98
CA GLU A 155 3.08 -14.63 -9.13
C GLU A 155 4.00 -13.75 -8.29
N ALA A 156 3.76 -12.43 -8.28
CA ALA A 156 4.47 -11.49 -7.43
C ALA A 156 4.31 -11.83 -5.94
N ALA A 157 3.09 -12.13 -5.51
CA ALA A 157 2.80 -12.51 -4.13
C ALA A 157 3.61 -13.76 -3.70
N ILE A 158 3.60 -14.81 -4.51
CA ILE A 158 4.36 -16.04 -4.25
C ILE A 158 5.87 -15.74 -4.17
N LYS A 159 6.38 -14.94 -5.10
CA LYS A 159 7.80 -14.57 -5.11
C LYS A 159 8.20 -13.73 -3.90
N MET A 160 7.34 -12.79 -3.47
CA MET A 160 7.57 -12.02 -2.24
C MET A 160 7.63 -12.93 -1.02
N GLN A 161 6.71 -13.88 -0.90
CA GLN A 161 6.70 -14.85 0.21
C GLN A 161 8.01 -15.64 0.27
N GLN A 162 8.47 -16.19 -0.87
CA GLN A 162 9.73 -16.93 -0.94
C GLN A 162 10.93 -16.08 -0.54
N LEU A 163 11.02 -14.84 -1.07
CA LEU A 163 12.14 -13.96 -0.76
C LEU A 163 12.19 -13.51 0.70
N ILE A 164 11.03 -13.32 1.35
CA ILE A 164 10.97 -12.97 2.78
C ILE A 164 11.52 -14.14 3.62
N GLU A 165 11.24 -15.39 3.24
CA GLU A 165 11.77 -16.57 3.95
C GLU A 165 13.26 -16.78 3.75
N ASP A 166 13.77 -16.45 2.57
CA ASP A 166 15.13 -16.83 2.14
C ASP A 166 16.16 -15.70 2.32
N THR A 167 15.74 -14.45 2.49
CA THR A 167 16.67 -13.31 2.47
C THR A 167 16.46 -12.31 3.60
N ASN A 168 17.56 -11.63 3.97
CA ASN A 168 17.56 -10.50 4.90
C ASN A 168 17.59 -9.17 4.11
N THR A 169 16.65 -8.97 3.19
CA THR A 169 16.64 -7.81 2.29
C THR A 169 15.45 -6.92 2.56
N ILE A 170 15.67 -5.63 2.78
CA ILE A 170 14.61 -4.61 2.85
C ILE A 170 14.16 -4.26 1.43
N GLY A 171 12.84 -4.00 1.26
CA GLY A 171 12.28 -3.57 -0.01
C GLY A 171 12.07 -4.70 -1.01
N VAL A 172 11.82 -5.91 -0.53
CA VAL A 172 11.44 -7.07 -1.35
C VAL A 172 10.20 -6.76 -2.20
N ASP A 173 9.23 -6.01 -1.68
CA ASP A 173 8.07 -5.53 -2.40
C ASP A 173 8.47 -4.72 -3.64
N GLN A 174 9.34 -3.72 -3.51
CA GLN A 174 9.81 -2.91 -4.64
C GLN A 174 10.61 -3.72 -5.65
N LEU A 175 11.46 -4.65 -5.17
CA LEU A 175 12.23 -5.54 -6.02
C LEU A 175 11.32 -6.40 -6.89
N VAL A 176 10.36 -7.07 -6.27
CA VAL A 176 9.46 -8.00 -6.97
C VAL A 176 8.51 -7.23 -7.91
N ILE A 177 7.95 -6.11 -7.48
CA ILE A 177 7.12 -5.25 -8.33
C ILE A 177 7.90 -4.83 -9.59
N LYS A 178 9.14 -4.36 -9.44
CA LYS A 178 9.99 -4.01 -10.58
C LYS A 178 10.25 -5.19 -11.51
N GLN A 179 10.54 -6.36 -10.95
CA GLN A 179 10.85 -7.55 -11.77
C GLN A 179 9.62 -8.11 -12.49
N THR A 180 8.44 -8.04 -11.87
CA THR A 180 7.21 -8.60 -12.43
C THR A 180 6.53 -7.65 -13.41
N PHE A 181 6.51 -6.35 -13.11
CA PHE A 181 5.71 -5.37 -13.85
C PHE A 181 6.55 -4.35 -14.63
N GLY A 182 7.84 -4.24 -14.37
CA GLY A 182 8.68 -3.17 -14.94
C GLY A 182 8.87 -3.20 -16.46
N SER A 183 8.63 -4.33 -17.12
CA SER A 183 8.67 -4.47 -18.58
C SER A 183 7.30 -4.37 -19.25
N LEU A 184 6.22 -4.28 -18.48
CA LEU A 184 4.86 -4.20 -19.00
C LEU A 184 4.46 -2.74 -19.24
N PRO A 185 3.50 -2.48 -20.13
CA PRO A 185 2.90 -1.15 -20.24
C PRO A 185 2.16 -0.81 -18.94
N TYR A 186 2.44 0.35 -18.39
CA TYR A 186 1.76 0.92 -17.23
C TYR A 186 1.65 2.44 -17.35
N ASN A 187 0.66 3.02 -16.69
CA ASN A 187 0.57 4.46 -16.56
C ASN A 187 1.59 4.94 -15.52
N ASN A 188 2.45 5.84 -15.94
CA ASN A 188 3.44 6.43 -15.07
C ASN A 188 2.81 7.55 -14.25
N LEU A 189 2.64 7.32 -12.96
CA LEU A 189 2.25 8.33 -12.00
C LEU A 189 3.52 9.09 -11.60
N THR A 190 3.83 10.14 -12.35
CA THR A 190 5.05 10.92 -12.08
C THR A 190 5.02 11.47 -10.66
N HIS A 191 6.14 11.39 -10.00
CA HIS A 191 6.30 11.73 -8.60
C HIS A 191 5.73 13.12 -8.21
N ASN A 192 5.92 14.13 -9.05
CA ASN A 192 5.54 15.51 -8.73
C ASN A 192 4.06 15.82 -8.92
N GLU A 193 3.34 15.08 -9.77
CA GLU A 193 1.92 15.33 -10.04
C GLU A 193 0.99 14.52 -9.15
N TRP A 194 1.44 13.35 -8.72
CA TRP A 194 0.61 12.38 -8.01
C TRP A 194 1.02 12.20 -6.57
N ILE A 195 2.32 12.05 -6.33
CA ILE A 195 2.83 11.74 -5.00
C ILE A 195 4.11 12.49 -4.70
N ARG A 196 4.24 13.00 -3.51
CA ARG A 196 5.45 13.64 -3.01
C ARG A 196 5.99 12.92 -1.78
N HIS A 197 7.28 12.69 -1.78
CA HIS A 197 8.03 12.00 -0.73
C HIS A 197 8.99 12.94 -0.01
N LEU A 198 8.63 14.08 0.49
CA LEU A 198 9.63 14.97 1.09
C LEU A 198 9.10 15.66 2.34
N ASP A 199 10.00 15.92 3.27
CA ASP A 199 9.77 16.89 4.32
C ASP A 199 9.61 18.28 3.66
N VAL A 200 8.48 18.91 3.88
CA VAL A 200 8.22 20.28 3.42
C VAL A 200 9.08 21.22 4.24
N LYS A 201 10.05 21.89 3.62
CA LYS A 201 11.05 22.73 4.30
C LYS A 201 11.04 24.18 3.87
N THR A 202 10.47 24.50 2.69
CA THR A 202 10.48 25.83 2.08
C THR A 202 9.10 26.24 1.63
N GLU A 203 8.87 27.55 1.34
CA GLU A 203 7.61 28.03 0.74
C GLU A 203 7.38 27.39 -0.64
N GLU A 204 8.42 27.15 -1.41
CA GLU A 204 8.34 26.46 -2.69
C GLU A 204 7.88 25.01 -2.49
N ASP A 205 8.38 24.32 -1.47
CA ASP A 205 7.93 22.99 -1.07
C ASP A 205 6.45 22.97 -0.70
N VAL A 206 5.94 23.98 0.02
CA VAL A 206 4.52 24.11 0.36
C VAL A 206 3.67 24.29 -0.90
N ASN A 207 4.10 25.15 -1.83
CA ASN A 207 3.37 25.41 -3.07
C ASN A 207 3.32 24.18 -3.98
N GLU A 208 4.40 23.44 -4.07
CA GLU A 208 4.43 22.17 -4.82
C GLU A 208 3.65 21.06 -4.11
N HIS A 209 3.73 21.00 -2.76
CA HIS A 209 2.94 20.09 -1.95
C HIS A 209 1.44 20.24 -2.23
N ASN A 210 0.94 21.46 -2.28
CA ASN A 210 -0.47 21.75 -2.55
C ASN A 210 -0.94 21.37 -3.97
N LYS A 211 -0.01 21.14 -4.90
CA LYS A 211 -0.31 20.66 -6.26
C LYS A 211 -0.40 19.14 -6.35
N CYS A 212 0.22 18.42 -5.44
CA CYS A 212 0.22 16.95 -5.46
C CYS A 212 -1.15 16.39 -5.10
N LEU A 213 -1.45 15.22 -5.62
CA LEU A 213 -2.65 14.46 -5.27
C LEU A 213 -2.48 13.75 -3.93
N ILE A 214 -1.29 13.21 -3.68
CA ILE A 214 -0.96 12.41 -2.51
C ILE A 214 0.36 12.90 -1.93
N TYR A 215 0.40 12.99 -0.61
CA TYR A 215 1.63 13.18 0.15
C TYR A 215 2.00 11.87 0.86
N HIS A 216 3.25 11.48 0.76
CA HIS A 216 3.79 10.33 1.48
C HIS A 216 4.77 10.82 2.55
N GLU A 217 4.40 10.61 3.80
CA GLU A 217 5.25 10.93 4.94
C GLU A 217 6.34 9.87 5.06
N LYS A 218 7.59 10.31 5.04
CA LYS A 218 8.69 9.38 5.20
C LYS A 218 8.73 8.90 6.64
N GLY A 219 8.29 7.67 6.85
CA GLY A 219 8.26 7.06 8.18
C GLY A 219 9.61 7.17 8.91
N THR A 220 9.56 7.37 10.20
CA THR A 220 10.70 7.58 11.11
C THR A 220 11.56 6.33 11.34
N ARG A 221 11.39 5.26 10.56
CA ARG A 221 12.12 3.98 10.69
C ARG A 221 13.66 4.10 10.72
N GLY A 222 14.22 5.26 10.42
CA GLY A 222 15.65 5.51 10.52
C GLY A 222 16.10 6.35 11.74
N LYS A 223 15.18 6.72 12.65
CA LYS A 223 15.45 7.57 13.81
C LYS A 223 15.34 6.89 15.16
N ILE A 224 15.16 5.59 15.22
CA ILE A 224 15.31 4.85 16.47
C ILE A 224 16.82 4.67 16.67
N LYS A 225 17.39 5.59 17.43
CA LYS A 225 18.73 5.44 18.03
C LYS A 225 18.65 4.47 19.19
#